data_9b4373fc8b7995ccd5f930116d90774d
#
_entry.id   9b4373fc8b7995ccd5f930116d90774d
#
_cell.length_a   1.000
_cell.length_b   1.000
_cell.length_c   1.000
_cell.angle_alpha   90.00
_cell.angle_beta   90.00
_cell.angle_gamma   90.00
#
_symmetry.space_group_name_H-M   'P 1'
#
loop_
_entity.id
_entity.type
_entity.pdbx_description
1 polymer ?
#
loop_
_entity_poly.entity_id
_entity_poly.type
_entity_poly.pdbx_seq_one_letter_code
_entity_poly.pdbx_strand_id
1 'polypeptide(L)'
;MTPKVLIIGACGQIGSELTYKLRDIYGVENVIASDINTRKLDLVNSGPFEIIDAKNFNAIKDCCKQHNIKTVYLMAALLSATSEKYPMEAWDLNMNSLFHVLNLAKGKTIDKVFWPSSIAVFGHTTPKENTPQHTVMEPSTVYGITKQVGERWCEYYHEKYDVDVRSLRYPGIISWKTLPGGGTTDYAVDIYHEALKTKKYNCFLTEDTALPMMYMDDAIKATIDIMEAKHEAIKIRSSYNLSAISFTPKQIAESIKKHISDFSITYNPD
;
A
#
# COMPACT_ATOMS: atom_id res chain seq x y z
N MET A 1 -3.89 -27.76 -2.40
CA MET A 1 -2.51 -27.29 -2.64
C MET A 1 -2.43 -25.84 -2.16
N THR A 2 -1.37 -25.47 -1.46
CA THR A 2 -1.11 -24.10 -1.04
C THR A 2 -0.91 -23.23 -2.28
N PRO A 3 -1.58 -22.07 -2.40
CA PRO A 3 -1.44 -21.24 -3.58
C PRO A 3 -0.02 -20.65 -3.67
N LYS A 4 0.55 -20.60 -4.87
CA LYS A 4 1.79 -19.88 -5.11
C LYS A 4 1.50 -18.41 -5.38
N VAL A 5 2.25 -17.54 -4.73
CA VAL A 5 2.02 -16.11 -4.65
C VAL A 5 3.24 -15.36 -5.18
N LEU A 6 3.00 -14.30 -5.95
CA LEU A 6 4.02 -13.32 -6.34
C LEU A 6 3.70 -11.96 -5.70
N ILE A 7 4.71 -11.35 -5.05
CA ILE A 7 4.62 -10.00 -4.51
C ILE A 7 5.53 -9.10 -5.34
N ILE A 8 4.94 -8.16 -6.06
CA ILE A 8 5.67 -7.17 -6.89
C ILE A 8 5.80 -5.87 -6.09
N GLY A 9 7.03 -5.42 -5.84
CA GLY A 9 7.30 -4.31 -4.91
C GLY A 9 7.54 -4.80 -3.48
N ALA A 10 8.14 -5.98 -3.34
CA ALA A 10 8.37 -6.65 -2.05
C ALA A 10 9.35 -5.90 -1.13
N CYS A 11 10.23 -5.07 -1.66
CA CYS A 11 11.18 -4.29 -0.84
C CYS A 11 10.57 -2.99 -0.27
N GLY A 12 9.34 -2.65 -0.63
CA GLY A 12 8.60 -1.53 -0.06
C GLY A 12 8.20 -1.73 1.40
N GLN A 13 7.63 -0.68 2.01
CA GLN A 13 7.20 -0.70 3.42
C GLN A 13 6.19 -1.83 3.69
N ILE A 14 5.03 -1.80 3.01
CA ILE A 14 4.00 -2.85 3.19
C ILE A 14 4.45 -4.16 2.54
N GLY A 15 5.07 -4.11 1.36
CA GLY A 15 5.48 -5.30 0.61
C GLY A 15 6.39 -6.23 1.39
N SER A 16 7.32 -5.69 2.18
CA SER A 16 8.25 -6.51 2.96
C SER A 16 7.59 -7.22 4.15
N GLU A 17 6.76 -6.50 4.91
CA GLU A 17 6.02 -7.08 6.03
C GLU A 17 5.03 -8.14 5.52
N LEU A 18 4.34 -7.84 4.41
CA LEU A 18 3.44 -8.80 3.76
C LEU A 18 4.19 -10.06 3.28
N THR A 19 5.38 -9.89 2.71
CA THR A 19 6.19 -11.03 2.25
C THR A 19 6.53 -11.96 3.41
N TYR A 20 7.04 -11.44 4.52
CA TYR A 20 7.35 -12.27 5.69
C TYR A 20 6.10 -12.97 6.21
N LYS A 21 5.00 -12.23 6.35
CA LYS A 21 3.76 -12.82 6.88
C LYS A 21 3.16 -13.89 5.98
N LEU A 22 3.19 -13.70 4.67
CA LEU A 22 2.72 -14.73 3.73
C LEU A 22 3.64 -15.95 3.70
N ARG A 23 4.97 -15.76 3.85
CA ARG A 23 5.92 -16.88 4.01
C ARG A 23 5.66 -17.71 5.26
N ASP A 24 5.28 -17.04 6.37
CA ASP A 24 4.87 -17.75 7.60
C ASP A 24 3.60 -18.58 7.40
N ILE A 25 2.63 -18.08 6.63
CA ILE A 25 1.32 -18.73 6.43
C ILE A 25 1.39 -19.80 5.36
N TYR A 26 2.02 -19.53 4.21
CA TYR A 26 1.99 -20.43 3.06
C TYR A 26 3.24 -21.28 2.91
N GLY A 27 4.29 -21.01 3.68
CA GLY A 27 5.63 -21.57 3.52
C GLY A 27 6.48 -20.75 2.55
N VAL A 28 7.78 -20.68 2.86
CA VAL A 28 8.74 -19.84 2.14
C VAL A 28 8.73 -20.09 0.63
N GLU A 29 8.74 -21.38 0.22
CA GLU A 29 8.81 -21.78 -1.19
C GLU A 29 7.56 -21.44 -2.03
N ASN A 30 6.47 -21.07 -1.37
CA ASN A 30 5.23 -20.72 -2.05
C ASN A 30 5.06 -19.21 -2.24
N VAL A 31 5.99 -18.37 -1.74
CA VAL A 31 5.91 -16.90 -1.81
C VAL A 31 7.16 -16.36 -2.49
N ILE A 32 7.00 -16.02 -3.76
CA ILE A 32 8.04 -15.39 -4.56
C ILE A 32 7.94 -13.87 -4.33
N ALA A 33 9.00 -13.29 -3.76
CA ALA A 33 9.14 -11.85 -3.65
C ALA A 33 9.76 -11.29 -4.92
N SER A 34 9.37 -10.09 -5.35
CA SER A 34 10.04 -9.41 -6.46
C SER A 34 10.09 -7.90 -6.28
N ASP A 35 11.18 -7.32 -6.74
CA ASP A 35 11.41 -5.88 -6.77
C ASP A 35 12.51 -5.55 -7.80
N ILE A 36 12.62 -4.29 -8.21
CA ILE A 36 13.79 -3.79 -8.96
C ILE A 36 14.96 -3.50 -8.00
N ASN A 37 14.67 -3.31 -6.71
CA ASN A 37 15.60 -2.94 -5.67
C ASN A 37 15.94 -4.15 -4.79
N THR A 38 17.22 -4.49 -4.70
CA THR A 38 17.73 -5.60 -3.89
C THR A 38 18.39 -5.16 -2.58
N ARG A 39 18.25 -3.89 -2.19
CA ARG A 39 18.95 -3.34 -1.00
C ARG A 39 18.47 -3.94 0.32
N LYS A 40 17.25 -4.50 0.38
CA LYS A 40 16.71 -5.15 1.57
C LYS A 40 17.20 -6.61 1.62
N LEU A 41 18.50 -6.79 1.91
CA LEU A 41 19.18 -8.08 1.85
C LEU A 41 18.53 -9.18 2.69
N ASP A 42 18.01 -8.83 3.87
CA ASP A 42 17.34 -9.80 4.74
C ASP A 42 16.11 -10.39 4.05
N LEU A 43 15.34 -9.57 3.32
CA LEU A 43 14.20 -10.03 2.56
C LEU A 43 14.64 -10.88 1.36
N VAL A 44 15.62 -10.40 0.60
CA VAL A 44 16.16 -11.09 -0.59
C VAL A 44 16.65 -12.49 -0.22
N ASN A 45 17.35 -12.62 0.92
CA ASN A 45 17.91 -13.88 1.39
C ASN A 45 16.91 -14.76 2.17
N SER A 46 15.72 -14.28 2.47
CA SER A 46 14.75 -15.01 3.29
C SER A 46 13.91 -16.06 2.50
N GLY A 47 14.09 -16.18 1.18
CA GLY A 47 13.38 -17.12 0.32
C GLY A 47 13.43 -16.74 -1.15
N PRO A 48 12.62 -17.37 -2.02
CA PRO A 48 12.61 -17.08 -3.45
C PRO A 48 12.42 -15.59 -3.75
N PHE A 49 13.31 -15.06 -4.62
CA PHE A 49 13.31 -13.66 -5.01
C PHE A 49 13.64 -13.49 -6.49
N GLU A 50 12.87 -12.66 -7.18
CA GLU A 50 13.05 -12.34 -8.60
C GLU A 50 13.27 -10.83 -8.80
N ILE A 51 14.21 -10.45 -9.64
CA ILE A 51 14.41 -9.04 -10.00
C ILE A 51 13.47 -8.72 -11.16
N ILE A 52 12.38 -7.99 -10.88
CA ILE A 52 11.34 -7.67 -11.87
C ILE A 52 11.01 -6.19 -11.81
N ASP A 53 11.09 -5.52 -12.96
CA ASP A 53 10.47 -4.22 -13.16
C ASP A 53 8.95 -4.43 -13.39
N ALA A 54 8.12 -3.83 -12.54
CA ALA A 54 6.66 -3.89 -12.64
C ALA A 54 6.12 -3.35 -13.97
N LYS A 55 6.89 -2.58 -14.71
CA LYS A 55 6.56 -2.11 -16.07
C LYS A 55 6.88 -3.13 -17.16
N ASN A 56 7.56 -4.22 -16.84
CA ASN A 56 7.90 -5.26 -17.82
C ASN A 56 6.88 -6.40 -17.79
N PHE A 57 5.88 -6.32 -18.66
CA PHE A 57 4.83 -7.33 -18.78
C PHE A 57 5.36 -8.75 -18.99
N ASN A 58 6.36 -8.91 -19.87
CA ASN A 58 6.90 -10.23 -20.20
C ASN A 58 7.64 -10.83 -19.00
N ALA A 59 8.43 -10.06 -18.27
CA ALA A 59 9.11 -10.53 -17.07
C ALA A 59 8.11 -11.01 -16.00
N ILE A 60 7.03 -10.25 -15.76
CA ILE A 60 5.96 -10.67 -14.82
C ILE A 60 5.30 -11.95 -15.30
N LYS A 61 4.93 -12.02 -16.60
CA LYS A 61 4.27 -13.19 -17.19
C LYS A 61 5.14 -14.44 -17.12
N ASP A 62 6.43 -14.32 -17.45
CA ASP A 62 7.37 -15.44 -17.45
C ASP A 62 7.62 -15.95 -16.03
N CYS A 63 7.78 -15.05 -15.05
CA CYS A 63 7.84 -15.40 -13.63
C CYS A 63 6.57 -16.14 -13.18
N CYS A 64 5.38 -15.62 -13.54
CA CYS A 64 4.11 -16.29 -13.19
C CYS A 64 4.02 -17.71 -13.75
N LYS A 65 4.48 -17.92 -14.98
CA LYS A 65 4.50 -19.26 -15.61
C LYS A 65 5.54 -20.18 -14.99
N GLN A 66 6.78 -19.70 -14.82
CA GLN A 66 7.89 -20.46 -14.27
C GLN A 66 7.58 -21.01 -12.87
N HIS A 67 7.02 -20.17 -12.02
CA HIS A 67 6.70 -20.52 -10.63
C HIS A 67 5.27 -21.02 -10.44
N ASN A 68 4.46 -21.12 -11.50
CA ASN A 68 3.04 -21.49 -11.44
C ASN A 68 2.24 -20.60 -10.47
N ILE A 69 2.45 -19.28 -10.55
CA ILE A 69 1.80 -18.28 -9.70
C ILE A 69 0.30 -18.24 -9.99
N LYS A 70 -0.51 -18.21 -8.93
CA LYS A 70 -1.96 -18.08 -9.02
C LYS A 70 -2.49 -16.77 -8.41
N THR A 71 -1.74 -16.16 -7.50
CA THR A 71 -2.13 -14.92 -6.84
C THR A 71 -0.98 -13.91 -6.94
N VAL A 72 -1.32 -12.67 -7.34
CA VAL A 72 -0.36 -11.57 -7.39
C VAL A 72 -0.79 -10.47 -6.43
N TYR A 73 0.14 -10.02 -5.59
CA TYR A 73 0.04 -8.79 -4.81
C TYR A 73 0.89 -7.71 -5.48
N LEU A 74 0.24 -6.74 -6.11
CA LEU A 74 0.93 -5.64 -6.79
C LEU A 74 1.12 -4.47 -5.82
N MET A 75 2.27 -4.45 -5.14
CA MET A 75 2.61 -3.43 -4.14
C MET A 75 3.48 -2.30 -4.71
N ALA A 76 4.04 -2.47 -5.91
CA ALA A 76 4.89 -1.48 -6.56
C ALA A 76 4.10 -0.23 -6.94
N ALA A 77 4.53 0.93 -6.49
CA ALA A 77 3.97 2.23 -6.86
C ALA A 77 4.95 3.36 -6.53
N LEU A 78 4.87 4.47 -7.26
CA LEU A 78 5.39 5.76 -6.82
C LEU A 78 4.36 6.43 -5.92
N LEU A 79 4.83 6.90 -4.74
CA LEU A 79 3.97 7.50 -3.71
C LEU A 79 3.87 9.03 -3.88
N SER A 80 3.04 9.64 -3.04
CA SER A 80 2.59 11.04 -3.13
C SER A 80 3.67 12.06 -3.54
N ALA A 81 4.67 12.31 -2.71
CA ALA A 81 5.69 13.34 -2.98
C ALA A 81 6.52 13.04 -4.25
N THR A 82 6.86 11.76 -4.49
CA THR A 82 7.59 11.36 -5.70
C THR A 82 6.69 11.50 -6.94
N SER A 83 5.41 11.20 -6.82
CA SER A 83 4.45 11.34 -7.92
C SER A 83 4.23 12.81 -8.33
N GLU A 84 4.20 13.74 -7.38
CA GLU A 84 4.14 15.18 -7.69
C GLU A 84 5.40 15.67 -8.42
N LYS A 85 6.56 15.14 -8.03
CA LYS A 85 7.83 15.50 -8.65
C LYS A 85 7.99 14.92 -10.06
N TYR A 86 7.46 13.71 -10.30
CA TYR A 86 7.58 12.97 -11.55
C TYR A 86 6.23 12.40 -12.01
N PRO A 87 5.28 13.27 -12.42
CA PRO A 87 3.88 12.86 -12.64
C PRO A 87 3.71 11.82 -13.75
N MET A 88 4.48 11.92 -14.84
CA MET A 88 4.35 11.00 -15.96
C MET A 88 4.97 9.63 -15.66
N GLU A 89 6.09 9.60 -14.93
CA GLU A 89 6.71 8.35 -14.45
C GLU A 89 5.81 7.65 -13.42
N ALA A 90 5.14 8.44 -12.57
CA ALA A 90 4.17 7.93 -11.62
C ALA A 90 2.97 7.32 -12.33
N TRP A 91 2.44 8.00 -13.34
CA TRP A 91 1.37 7.45 -14.18
C TRP A 91 1.82 6.16 -14.87
N ASP A 92 2.99 6.18 -15.51
CA ASP A 92 3.53 5.01 -16.22
C ASP A 92 3.68 3.80 -15.30
N LEU A 93 4.34 3.96 -14.15
CA LEU A 93 4.50 2.85 -13.20
C LEU A 93 3.16 2.41 -12.60
N ASN A 94 2.39 3.35 -12.02
CA ASN A 94 1.21 3.00 -11.22
C ASN A 94 0.09 2.39 -12.09
N MET A 95 -0.07 2.86 -13.33
CA MET A 95 -1.13 2.39 -14.21
C MET A 95 -0.71 1.21 -15.08
N ASN A 96 0.46 1.23 -15.71
CA ASN A 96 0.87 0.13 -16.58
C ASN A 96 1.13 -1.15 -15.78
N SER A 97 1.71 -1.07 -14.58
CA SER A 97 1.86 -2.24 -13.71
C SER A 97 0.51 -2.88 -13.35
N LEU A 98 -0.50 -2.05 -13.07
CA LEU A 98 -1.87 -2.54 -12.82
C LEU A 98 -2.45 -3.23 -14.05
N PHE A 99 -2.34 -2.62 -15.24
CA PHE A 99 -2.83 -3.23 -16.47
C PHE A 99 -2.12 -4.55 -16.78
N HIS A 100 -0.83 -4.68 -16.47
CA HIS A 100 -0.09 -5.92 -16.67
C HIS A 100 -0.72 -7.07 -15.86
N VAL A 101 -0.94 -6.88 -14.56
CA VAL A 101 -1.50 -7.94 -13.72
C VAL A 101 -2.98 -8.21 -14.02
N LEU A 102 -3.77 -7.16 -14.31
CA LEU A 102 -5.17 -7.33 -14.73
C LEU A 102 -5.28 -8.13 -16.04
N ASN A 103 -4.40 -7.87 -17.02
CA ASN A 103 -4.37 -8.61 -18.29
C ASN A 103 -3.92 -10.07 -18.09
N LEU A 104 -2.99 -10.35 -17.16
CA LEU A 104 -2.63 -11.73 -16.81
C LEU A 104 -3.80 -12.47 -16.18
N ALA A 105 -4.59 -11.81 -15.31
CA ALA A 105 -5.79 -12.38 -14.72
C ALA A 105 -6.90 -12.58 -15.76
N LYS A 106 -7.15 -11.60 -16.63
CA LYS A 106 -8.07 -11.74 -17.76
C LYS A 106 -7.69 -12.91 -18.66
N GLY A 107 -6.40 -13.09 -18.94
CA GLY A 107 -5.86 -14.21 -19.72
C GLY A 107 -5.77 -15.53 -18.96
N LYS A 108 -6.29 -15.61 -17.71
CA LYS A 108 -6.28 -16.80 -16.84
C LYS A 108 -4.87 -17.38 -16.59
N THR A 109 -3.83 -16.54 -16.70
CA THR A 109 -2.47 -16.91 -16.29
C THR A 109 -2.38 -16.95 -14.76
N ILE A 110 -3.03 -15.99 -14.11
CA ILE A 110 -3.23 -15.90 -12.66
C ILE A 110 -4.72 -15.86 -12.35
N ASP A 111 -5.10 -16.23 -11.14
CA ASP A 111 -6.49 -16.35 -10.74
C ASP A 111 -6.97 -15.14 -9.91
N LYS A 112 -6.07 -14.52 -9.14
CA LYS A 112 -6.42 -13.48 -8.17
C LYS A 112 -5.37 -12.36 -8.11
N VAL A 113 -5.85 -11.12 -7.95
CA VAL A 113 -5.02 -9.92 -7.84
C VAL A 113 -5.38 -9.15 -6.57
N PHE A 114 -4.38 -8.80 -5.77
CA PHE A 114 -4.49 -7.72 -4.79
C PHE A 114 -3.82 -6.45 -5.33
N TRP A 115 -4.53 -5.33 -5.26
CA TRP A 115 -4.00 -4.03 -5.62
C TRP A 115 -4.37 -2.99 -4.56
N PRO A 116 -3.39 -2.33 -3.90
CA PRO A 116 -3.66 -1.37 -2.84
C PRO A 116 -4.13 -0.04 -3.43
N SER A 117 -5.31 0.45 -3.01
CA SER A 117 -5.71 1.84 -3.11
C SER A 117 -5.27 2.61 -1.86
N SER A 118 -5.72 3.83 -1.71
CA SER A 118 -5.32 4.75 -0.64
C SER A 118 -6.44 5.74 -0.32
N ILE A 119 -6.44 6.28 0.90
CA ILE A 119 -7.25 7.45 1.25
C ILE A 119 -6.93 8.67 0.37
N ALA A 120 -5.83 8.67 -0.36
CA ALA A 120 -5.49 9.72 -1.34
C ALA A 120 -6.50 9.86 -2.48
N VAL A 121 -7.42 8.91 -2.67
CA VAL A 121 -8.56 9.03 -3.60
C VAL A 121 -9.59 10.07 -3.14
N PHE A 122 -9.58 10.42 -1.87
CA PHE A 122 -10.48 11.42 -1.30
C PHE A 122 -9.93 12.82 -1.53
N GLY A 123 -10.82 13.76 -1.84
CA GLY A 123 -10.50 15.16 -2.05
C GLY A 123 -11.13 16.07 -0.98
N HIS A 124 -11.04 17.37 -1.19
CA HIS A 124 -11.58 18.37 -0.27
C HIS A 124 -13.11 18.36 -0.16
N THR A 125 -13.80 17.85 -1.18
CA THR A 125 -15.27 17.71 -1.24
C THR A 125 -15.78 16.41 -0.58
N THR A 126 -14.89 15.48 -0.28
CA THR A 126 -15.24 14.24 0.41
C THR A 126 -15.60 14.53 1.87
N PRO A 127 -16.69 13.97 2.43
CA PRO A 127 -16.98 14.06 3.86
C PRO A 127 -15.79 13.59 4.70
N LYS A 128 -15.30 14.45 5.60
CA LYS A 128 -14.09 14.17 6.40
C LYS A 128 -14.37 13.26 7.59
N GLU A 129 -15.59 13.27 8.11
CA GLU A 129 -16.01 12.44 9.24
C GLU A 129 -16.94 11.34 8.75
N ASN A 130 -16.72 10.12 9.25
CA ASN A 130 -17.50 8.92 8.89
C ASN A 130 -17.63 8.74 7.37
N THR A 131 -16.53 8.94 6.65
CA THR A 131 -16.46 8.87 5.18
C THR A 131 -17.16 7.63 4.64
N PRO A 132 -18.27 7.79 3.90
CA PRO A 132 -19.01 6.63 3.38
C PRO A 132 -18.17 5.80 2.39
N GLN A 133 -18.49 4.50 2.28
CA GLN A 133 -17.86 3.63 1.29
C GLN A 133 -18.08 4.15 -0.15
N HIS A 134 -19.28 4.59 -0.45
CA HIS A 134 -19.65 5.25 -1.71
C HIS A 134 -19.78 6.75 -1.45
N THR A 135 -18.86 7.52 -1.99
CA THR A 135 -18.77 8.96 -1.75
C THR A 135 -18.09 9.67 -2.92
N VAL A 136 -18.11 10.99 -2.89
CA VAL A 136 -17.39 11.83 -3.85
C VAL A 136 -15.88 11.64 -3.68
N MET A 137 -15.19 11.38 -4.77
CA MET A 137 -13.74 11.21 -4.83
C MET A 137 -13.18 12.17 -5.88
N GLU A 138 -12.60 13.26 -5.42
CA GLU A 138 -12.00 14.31 -6.26
C GLU A 138 -10.55 14.56 -5.81
N PRO A 139 -9.65 13.58 -6.02
CA PRO A 139 -8.26 13.71 -5.62
C PRO A 139 -7.58 14.87 -6.36
N SER A 140 -6.79 15.65 -5.63
CA SER A 140 -6.03 16.77 -6.16
C SER A 140 -4.55 16.44 -6.38
N THR A 141 -4.12 15.22 -6.07
CA THR A 141 -2.73 14.79 -6.23
C THR A 141 -2.60 13.75 -7.36
N VAL A 142 -1.44 13.74 -8.03
CA VAL A 142 -1.14 12.75 -9.08
C VAL A 142 -1.30 11.32 -8.57
N TYR A 143 -0.80 11.04 -7.37
CA TYR A 143 -0.96 9.74 -6.73
C TYR A 143 -2.43 9.38 -6.51
N GLY A 144 -3.20 10.30 -5.92
CA GLY A 144 -4.64 10.11 -5.69
C GLY A 144 -5.41 9.86 -6.99
N ILE A 145 -5.10 10.62 -8.06
CA ILE A 145 -5.70 10.42 -9.38
C ILE A 145 -5.40 9.02 -9.91
N THR A 146 -4.13 8.54 -9.83
CA THR A 146 -3.80 7.19 -10.29
C THR A 146 -4.53 6.11 -9.48
N LYS A 147 -4.71 6.32 -8.18
CA LYS A 147 -5.46 5.38 -7.33
C LYS A 147 -6.96 5.39 -7.64
N GLN A 148 -7.58 6.55 -7.81
CA GLN A 148 -8.99 6.63 -8.20
C GLN A 148 -9.24 5.96 -9.56
N VAL A 149 -8.42 6.26 -10.56
CA VAL A 149 -8.53 5.65 -11.90
C VAL A 149 -8.31 4.13 -11.80
N GLY A 150 -7.32 3.68 -11.03
CA GLY A 150 -7.05 2.25 -10.82
C GLY A 150 -8.25 1.52 -10.19
N GLU A 151 -8.96 2.12 -9.23
CA GLU A 151 -10.20 1.55 -8.66
C GLU A 151 -11.26 1.32 -9.73
N ARG A 152 -11.43 2.28 -10.66
CA ARG A 152 -12.40 2.14 -11.76
C ARG A 152 -12.00 1.02 -12.73
N TRP A 153 -10.70 0.86 -13.01
CA TRP A 153 -10.21 -0.22 -13.85
C TRP A 153 -10.34 -1.59 -13.17
N CYS A 154 -10.10 -1.70 -11.87
CA CYS A 154 -10.34 -2.94 -11.13
C CYS A 154 -11.80 -3.38 -11.24
N GLU A 155 -12.74 -2.48 -10.98
CA GLU A 155 -14.18 -2.72 -11.10
C GLU A 155 -14.57 -3.12 -12.53
N TYR A 156 -14.11 -2.36 -13.54
CA TYR A 156 -14.37 -2.66 -14.94
C TYR A 156 -13.86 -4.06 -15.37
N TYR A 157 -12.62 -4.44 -14.95
CA TYR A 157 -12.09 -5.75 -15.26
C TYR A 157 -12.86 -6.89 -14.58
N HIS A 158 -13.35 -6.65 -13.37
CA HIS A 158 -14.23 -7.60 -12.72
C HIS A 158 -15.56 -7.76 -13.49
N GLU A 159 -16.26 -6.67 -13.73
CA GLU A 159 -17.55 -6.68 -14.39
C GLU A 159 -17.51 -7.23 -15.83
N LYS A 160 -16.46 -6.86 -16.58
CA LYS A 160 -16.35 -7.20 -18.00
C LYS A 160 -15.70 -8.54 -18.27
N TYR A 161 -14.75 -8.96 -17.42
CA TYR A 161 -13.88 -10.11 -17.69
C TYR A 161 -13.84 -11.11 -16.53
N ASP A 162 -14.66 -10.92 -15.50
CA ASP A 162 -14.71 -11.77 -14.31
C ASP A 162 -13.33 -11.95 -13.63
N VAL A 163 -12.55 -10.88 -13.57
CA VAL A 163 -11.26 -10.88 -12.86
C VAL A 163 -11.51 -10.77 -11.37
N ASP A 164 -10.96 -11.69 -10.57
CA ASP A 164 -10.96 -11.60 -9.11
C ASP A 164 -9.86 -10.64 -8.64
N VAL A 165 -10.17 -9.34 -8.70
CA VAL A 165 -9.35 -8.27 -8.15
C VAL A 165 -9.94 -7.77 -6.85
N ARG A 166 -9.08 -7.55 -5.84
CA ARG A 166 -9.44 -7.12 -4.49
C ARG A 166 -8.55 -5.97 -4.06
N SER A 167 -9.12 -5.00 -3.37
CA SER A 167 -8.45 -3.76 -3.06
C SER A 167 -8.91 -3.15 -1.74
N LEU A 168 -7.99 -2.47 -1.04
CA LEU A 168 -8.23 -1.71 0.18
C LEU A 168 -7.72 -0.28 0.00
N ARG A 169 -8.47 0.71 0.47
CA ARG A 169 -8.02 2.10 0.61
C ARG A 169 -7.26 2.21 1.92
N TYR A 170 -5.94 2.05 1.86
CA TYR A 170 -5.11 2.18 3.05
C TYR A 170 -5.14 3.60 3.61
N PRO A 171 -5.27 3.75 4.93
CA PRO A 171 -4.98 4.99 5.63
C PRO A 171 -3.46 5.19 5.75
N GLY A 172 -3.02 6.15 6.55
CA GLY A 172 -1.61 6.26 6.94
C GLY A 172 -1.16 5.01 7.69
N ILE A 173 -0.04 4.42 7.27
CA ILE A 173 0.47 3.18 7.86
C ILE A 173 1.62 3.49 8.81
N ILE A 174 1.45 3.11 10.07
CA ILE A 174 2.48 3.23 11.10
C ILE A 174 3.27 1.94 11.17
N SER A 175 4.59 2.04 10.97
CA SER A 175 5.53 0.94 11.10
C SER A 175 6.82 1.44 11.73
N TRP A 176 7.48 0.60 12.53
CA TRP A 176 8.78 0.91 13.10
C TRP A 176 9.96 0.28 12.32
N LYS A 177 9.69 -0.69 11.45
CA LYS A 177 10.71 -1.47 10.73
C LYS A 177 11.23 -0.79 9.47
N THR A 178 10.49 0.16 8.92
CA THR A 178 10.88 0.85 7.68
C THR A 178 10.69 2.34 7.87
N LEU A 179 11.70 3.12 7.50
CA LEU A 179 11.65 4.57 7.53
C LEU A 179 10.57 5.11 6.58
N PRO A 180 10.04 6.32 6.85
CA PRO A 180 9.07 7.00 6.00
C PRO A 180 9.53 7.11 4.54
N GLY A 181 8.58 7.00 3.61
CA GLY A 181 8.82 7.00 2.17
C GLY A 181 8.43 8.28 1.43
N GLY A 182 7.98 9.32 2.14
CA GLY A 182 7.52 10.60 1.56
C GLY A 182 6.00 10.71 1.37
N GLY A 183 5.22 10.10 2.24
CA GLY A 183 3.77 10.27 2.31
C GLY A 183 3.35 11.36 3.29
N THR A 184 2.20 11.99 3.07
CA THR A 184 1.63 13.01 3.99
C THR A 184 1.42 12.48 5.41
N THR A 185 1.17 11.18 5.57
CA THR A 185 0.94 10.53 6.85
C THR A 185 2.23 10.07 7.54
N ASP A 186 3.37 10.21 6.89
CA ASP A 186 4.67 9.71 7.38
C ASP A 186 5.17 10.45 8.63
N TYR A 187 4.63 11.63 8.92
CA TYR A 187 4.91 12.32 10.18
C TYR A 187 4.65 11.43 11.40
N ALA A 188 3.66 10.54 11.32
CA ALA A 188 3.29 9.63 12.41
C ALA A 188 4.28 8.49 12.63
N VAL A 189 5.28 8.34 11.75
CA VAL A 189 6.42 7.43 11.90
C VAL A 189 7.67 8.22 12.24
N ASP A 190 7.93 9.27 11.47
CA ASP A 190 9.14 10.09 11.57
C ASP A 190 9.29 10.75 12.94
N ILE A 191 8.17 11.23 13.51
CA ILE A 191 8.13 11.85 14.84
C ILE A 191 8.73 10.95 15.95
N TYR A 192 8.55 9.62 15.87
CA TYR A 192 9.12 8.69 16.86
C TYR A 192 10.62 8.54 16.69
N HIS A 193 11.11 8.45 15.44
CA HIS A 193 12.54 8.39 15.16
C HIS A 193 13.24 9.65 15.63
N GLU A 194 12.69 10.83 15.33
CA GLU A 194 13.26 12.09 15.76
C GLU A 194 13.13 12.31 17.28
N ALA A 195 12.04 11.88 17.90
CA ALA A 195 11.89 11.94 19.35
C ALA A 195 12.99 11.15 20.08
N LEU A 196 13.33 9.95 19.60
CA LEU A 196 14.39 9.12 20.17
C LEU A 196 15.79 9.68 19.90
N LYS A 197 16.00 10.31 18.74
CA LYS A 197 17.31 10.78 18.29
C LYS A 197 17.65 12.17 18.82
N THR A 198 16.72 13.10 18.71
CA THR A 198 16.95 14.53 18.96
C THR A 198 16.05 15.13 20.04
N LYS A 199 14.99 14.43 20.43
CA LYS A 199 13.91 14.92 21.31
C LYS A 199 13.17 16.14 20.76
N LYS A 200 13.28 16.37 19.44
CA LYS A 200 12.64 17.49 18.75
C LYS A 200 12.02 17.00 17.46
N TYR A 201 10.90 17.60 17.10
CA TYR A 201 10.27 17.35 15.79
C TYR A 201 9.73 18.64 15.20
N ASN A 202 9.95 18.84 13.90
CA ASN A 202 9.34 19.92 13.14
C ASN A 202 8.28 19.30 12.23
N CYS A 203 6.99 19.47 12.58
CA CYS A 203 5.88 18.91 11.85
C CYS A 203 5.45 19.85 10.71
N PHE A 204 5.31 19.29 9.52
CA PHE A 204 4.83 20.01 8.33
C PHE A 204 3.29 20.07 8.22
N LEU A 205 2.58 19.60 9.25
CA LEU A 205 1.13 19.72 9.39
C LEU A 205 0.78 20.68 10.53
N THR A 206 -0.45 21.20 10.53
CA THR A 206 -0.98 21.93 11.69
C THR A 206 -1.20 20.98 12.87
N GLU A 207 -1.21 21.53 14.09
CA GLU A 207 -1.33 20.75 15.32
C GLU A 207 -2.62 19.91 15.42
N ASP A 208 -3.67 20.36 14.74
CA ASP A 208 -5.03 19.83 14.75
C ASP A 208 -5.42 19.02 13.50
N THR A 209 -4.51 18.82 12.55
CA THR A 209 -4.78 18.02 11.34
C THR A 209 -5.01 16.56 11.70
N ALA A 210 -6.27 16.14 11.77
CA ALA A 210 -6.62 14.75 12.04
C ALA A 210 -6.52 13.91 10.76
N LEU A 211 -5.72 12.85 10.78
CA LEU A 211 -5.58 11.89 9.67
C LEU A 211 -5.87 10.47 10.15
N PRO A 212 -6.54 9.64 9.33
CA PRO A 212 -6.77 8.25 9.66
C PRO A 212 -5.47 7.45 9.54
N MET A 213 -5.20 6.63 10.55
CA MET A 213 -3.99 5.83 10.69
C MET A 213 -4.31 4.39 11.03
N MET A 214 -3.38 3.50 10.71
CA MET A 214 -3.45 2.08 11.04
C MET A 214 -2.05 1.53 11.31
N TYR A 215 -1.94 0.64 12.28
CA TYR A 215 -0.68 -0.07 12.51
C TYR A 215 -0.44 -1.12 11.42
N MET A 216 0.82 -1.37 11.09
CA MET A 216 1.20 -2.25 9.98
C MET A 216 0.62 -3.65 10.11
N ASP A 217 0.64 -4.24 11.31
CA ASP A 217 0.16 -5.60 11.52
C ASP A 217 -1.33 -5.73 11.20
N ASP A 218 -2.14 -4.70 11.53
CA ASP A 218 -3.57 -4.65 11.21
C ASP A 218 -3.79 -4.48 9.69
N ALA A 219 -2.95 -3.67 9.03
CA ALA A 219 -2.99 -3.50 7.58
C ALA A 219 -2.66 -4.80 6.85
N ILE A 220 -1.64 -5.52 7.29
CA ILE A 220 -1.27 -6.83 6.75
C ILE A 220 -2.37 -7.85 7.00
N LYS A 221 -2.93 -7.88 8.21
CA LYS A 221 -4.06 -8.76 8.54
C LYS A 221 -5.26 -8.48 7.62
N ALA A 222 -5.66 -7.22 7.46
CA ALA A 222 -6.77 -6.84 6.59
C ALA A 222 -6.52 -7.24 5.12
N THR A 223 -5.27 -7.12 4.65
CA THR A 223 -4.86 -7.55 3.30
C THR A 223 -5.02 -9.05 3.11
N ILE A 224 -4.61 -9.83 4.10
CA ILE A 224 -4.74 -11.29 4.06
C ILE A 224 -6.20 -11.69 4.17
N ASP A 225 -6.96 -11.11 5.10
CA ASP A 225 -8.38 -11.43 5.31
C ASP A 225 -9.20 -11.18 4.03
N ILE A 226 -9.00 -10.05 3.34
CA ILE A 226 -9.73 -9.79 2.09
C ILE A 226 -9.34 -10.78 0.98
N MET A 227 -8.07 -11.18 0.93
CA MET A 227 -7.58 -12.13 -0.08
C MET A 227 -8.02 -13.57 0.20
N GLU A 228 -8.20 -13.94 1.47
CA GLU A 228 -8.71 -15.26 1.90
C GLU A 228 -10.24 -15.34 1.90
N ALA A 229 -10.94 -14.21 1.89
CA ALA A 229 -12.39 -14.19 1.84
C ALA A 229 -12.93 -14.95 0.62
N LYS A 230 -14.08 -15.58 0.76
CA LYS A 230 -14.76 -16.23 -0.37
C LYS A 230 -15.11 -15.20 -1.44
N HIS A 231 -15.01 -15.57 -2.71
CA HIS A 231 -15.29 -14.69 -3.84
C HIS A 231 -16.65 -14.00 -3.72
N GLU A 232 -17.67 -14.73 -3.31
CA GLU A 232 -19.06 -14.27 -3.17
C GLU A 232 -19.24 -13.27 -2.01
N ALA A 233 -18.29 -13.23 -1.06
CA ALA A 233 -18.30 -12.29 0.05
C ALA A 233 -17.77 -10.90 -0.36
N ILE A 234 -17.02 -10.82 -1.45
CA ILE A 234 -16.45 -9.56 -1.94
C ILE A 234 -17.50 -8.82 -2.79
N LYS A 235 -18.15 -7.82 -2.18
CA LYS A 235 -19.23 -7.05 -2.81
C LYS A 235 -18.74 -5.79 -3.52
N ILE A 236 -17.56 -5.28 -3.16
CA ILE A 236 -16.97 -4.07 -3.73
C ILE A 236 -15.70 -4.47 -4.47
N ARG A 237 -15.66 -4.15 -5.76
CA ARG A 237 -14.54 -4.51 -6.64
C ARG A 237 -13.67 -3.32 -7.04
N SER A 238 -14.08 -2.12 -6.63
CA SER A 238 -13.23 -0.94 -6.69
C SER A 238 -12.18 -0.99 -5.56
N SER A 239 -12.60 -0.65 -4.34
CA SER A 239 -11.75 -0.75 -3.14
C SER A 239 -12.57 -0.54 -1.87
N TYR A 240 -12.28 -1.26 -0.79
CA TYR A 240 -12.92 -1.05 0.51
C TYR A 240 -12.22 0.04 1.30
N ASN A 241 -13.01 0.88 1.99
CA ASN A 241 -12.46 1.76 3.02
C ASN A 241 -11.85 0.92 4.14
N LEU A 242 -10.65 1.30 4.57
CA LEU A 242 -9.96 0.69 5.69
C LEU A 242 -9.53 1.81 6.67
N SER A 243 -9.84 1.65 7.94
CA SER A 243 -9.46 2.61 8.97
C SER A 243 -9.34 1.92 10.33
N ALA A 244 -8.53 2.50 11.21
CA ALA A 244 -8.42 2.05 12.60
C ALA A 244 -8.63 3.23 13.56
N ILE A 245 -7.74 4.21 13.59
CA ILE A 245 -7.79 5.35 14.50
C ILE A 245 -7.45 6.63 13.75
N SER A 246 -8.04 7.75 14.13
CA SER A 246 -7.62 9.06 13.68
C SER A 246 -7.05 9.85 14.84
N PHE A 247 -5.94 10.53 14.62
CA PHE A 247 -5.33 11.41 15.61
C PHE A 247 -4.58 12.57 14.95
N THR A 248 -4.26 13.58 15.76
CA THR A 248 -3.57 14.80 15.32
C THR A 248 -2.08 14.77 15.69
N PRO A 249 -1.22 15.60 15.04
CA PRO A 249 0.17 15.78 15.46
C PRO A 249 0.32 16.16 16.94
N LYS A 250 -0.60 16.96 17.48
CA LYS A 250 -0.61 17.31 18.90
C LYS A 250 -0.84 16.10 19.80
N GLN A 251 -1.84 15.27 19.47
CA GLN A 251 -2.15 14.08 20.28
C GLN A 251 -1.01 13.06 20.30
N ILE A 252 -0.33 12.84 19.16
CA ILE A 252 0.82 11.94 19.12
C ILE A 252 2.01 12.53 19.91
N ALA A 253 2.26 13.85 19.81
CA ALA A 253 3.29 14.52 20.60
C ALA A 253 3.02 14.43 22.11
N GLU A 254 1.78 14.62 22.54
CA GLU A 254 1.38 14.44 23.95
C GLU A 254 1.58 12.99 24.43
N SER A 255 1.34 12.01 23.56
CA SER A 255 1.62 10.60 23.86
C SER A 255 3.12 10.34 24.02
N ILE A 256 3.95 10.89 23.13
CA ILE A 256 5.41 10.78 23.24
C ILE A 256 5.95 11.42 24.54
N LYS A 257 5.44 12.58 24.92
CA LYS A 257 5.86 13.28 26.14
C LYS A 257 5.63 12.48 27.43
N LYS A 258 4.71 11.52 27.44
CA LYS A 258 4.54 10.60 28.57
C LYS A 258 5.74 9.70 28.81
N HIS A 259 6.55 9.46 27.78
CA HIS A 259 7.73 8.59 27.81
C HIS A 259 9.04 9.38 27.68
N ILE A 260 9.00 10.51 26.97
CA ILE A 260 10.15 11.41 26.73
C ILE A 260 9.70 12.82 27.15
N SER A 261 9.85 13.14 28.44
CA SER A 261 9.27 14.36 29.06
C SER A 261 9.83 15.66 28.47
N ASP A 262 11.06 15.65 27.97
CA ASP A 262 11.74 16.78 27.35
C ASP A 262 11.57 16.85 25.80
N PHE A 263 10.66 16.03 25.24
CA PHE A 263 10.30 16.12 23.81
C PHE A 263 9.57 17.42 23.50
N SER A 264 9.96 18.06 22.40
CA SER A 264 9.34 19.27 21.87
C SER A 264 8.96 19.13 20.41
N ILE A 265 7.86 19.76 20.01
CA ILE A 265 7.36 19.79 18.64
C ILE A 265 7.11 21.25 18.23
N THR A 266 7.42 21.56 16.98
CA THR A 266 7.03 22.80 16.29
C THR A 266 6.18 22.45 15.09
N TYR A 267 5.28 23.33 14.70
CA TYR A 267 4.37 23.15 13.57
C TYR A 267 4.64 24.22 12.51
N ASN A 268 5.09 23.80 11.35
CA ASN A 268 5.38 24.64 10.19
C ASN A 268 4.66 24.04 8.97
N PRO A 269 3.34 24.26 8.85
CA PRO A 269 2.59 23.69 7.74
C PRO A 269 3.03 24.31 6.41
N ASP A 270 3.23 23.46 5.40
CA ASP A 270 3.55 23.84 4.01
C ASP A 270 2.33 24.37 3.27
#